data_24c410e677cb203dc9247bb56678b2f2
#
_entry.id   24c410e677cb203dc9247bb56678b2f2
#
_cell.length_a   1.000
_cell.length_b   1.000
_cell.length_c   1.000
_cell.angle_alpha   90.00
_cell.angle_beta   90.00
_cell.angle_gamma   90.00
#
_symmetry.space_group_name_H-M   'P 1'
#
loop_
_entity.id
_entity.type
_entity.pdbx_description
1 polymer ?
#
loop_
_entity_poly.entity_id
_entity_poly.type
_entity_poly.pdbx_seq_one_letter_code
_entity_poly.pdbx_strand_id
1 'polypeptide(L)'
;MLFRSYVELVYALQNKIAYGSVQNMAGEFTKGTVQSVTAAAAAAAGLMPADFRVSITNAPGKGVYPISSFTWLLLYENPSDKAQSKAVVDFVKWALTDGQKYCADLGYAPLPEAVVKLEMAQLAKVKVS
;
A
#
# COMPACT_ATOMS: atom_id res chain seq x y z
N MET A 1 34.16 9.43 -0.31
CA MET A 1 32.92 10.14 0.07
C MET A 1 31.81 9.10 0.13
N LEU A 2 31.18 8.90 1.29
CA LEU A 2 30.07 7.95 1.44
C LEU A 2 28.78 8.68 1.15
N PHE A 3 28.12 8.35 0.04
CA PHE A 3 26.79 8.84 -0.26
C PHE A 3 25.75 7.99 0.47
N ARG A 4 24.89 8.64 1.26
CA ARG A 4 23.71 8.03 1.86
C ARG A 4 22.49 8.69 1.20
N SER A 5 21.61 7.87 0.66
CA SER A 5 20.41 8.33 -0.03
C SER A 5 19.25 7.37 0.24
N TYR A 6 18.08 7.72 -0.21
CA TYR A 6 16.92 6.85 -0.26
C TYR A 6 16.52 6.62 -1.72
N VAL A 7 15.90 5.47 -1.97
CA VAL A 7 15.42 5.06 -3.29
C VAL A 7 14.20 4.18 -3.10
N GLU A 8 13.31 4.16 -4.05
CA GLU A 8 12.19 3.22 -4.05
C GLU A 8 12.67 1.76 -3.96
N LEU A 9 11.97 0.96 -3.16
CA LEU A 9 12.32 -0.45 -2.96
C LEU A 9 12.35 -1.21 -4.29
N VAL A 10 11.35 -1.00 -5.15
CA VAL A 10 11.29 -1.66 -6.46
C VAL A 10 12.51 -1.33 -7.33
N TYR A 11 12.96 -0.08 -7.31
CA TYR A 11 14.16 0.34 -8.05
C TYR A 11 15.42 -0.33 -7.50
N ALA A 12 15.54 -0.42 -6.16
CA ALA A 12 16.67 -1.10 -5.52
C ALA A 12 16.72 -2.59 -5.89
N LEU A 13 15.55 -3.26 -5.90
CA LEU A 13 15.44 -4.68 -6.26
C LEU A 13 15.79 -4.92 -7.73
N GLN A 14 15.22 -4.15 -8.66
CA GLN A 14 15.44 -4.31 -10.11
C GLN A 14 16.89 -4.04 -10.52
N ASN A 15 17.52 -3.06 -9.86
CA ASN A 15 18.91 -2.68 -10.16
C ASN A 15 19.95 -3.34 -9.24
N LYS A 16 19.51 -4.28 -8.37
CA LYS A 16 20.39 -5.01 -7.43
C LYS A 16 21.21 -4.08 -6.54
N ILE A 17 20.64 -2.95 -6.15
CA ILE A 17 21.30 -1.97 -5.26
C ILE A 17 21.25 -2.51 -3.83
N ALA A 18 22.40 -2.50 -3.14
CA ALA A 18 22.46 -2.84 -1.73
C ALA A 18 21.76 -1.75 -0.89
N TYR A 19 20.86 -2.17 0.01
CA TYR A 19 20.18 -1.29 0.94
C TYR A 19 20.16 -1.89 2.35
N GLY A 20 20.11 -1.01 3.36
CA GLY A 20 20.23 -1.38 4.76
C GLY A 20 18.91 -1.74 5.42
N SER A 21 18.98 -2.26 6.64
CA SER A 21 17.87 -2.38 7.57
C SER A 21 17.70 -1.09 8.37
N VAL A 22 16.48 -0.79 8.78
CA VAL A 22 16.13 0.37 9.60
C VAL A 22 15.49 -0.12 10.89
N GLN A 23 15.86 0.49 12.03
CA GLN A 23 15.26 0.15 13.31
C GLN A 23 13.81 0.61 13.38
N ASN A 24 12.91 -0.31 13.70
CA ASN A 24 11.48 -0.06 13.84
C ASN A 24 11.11 0.30 15.29
N MET A 25 9.82 0.59 15.53
CA MET A 25 9.30 0.95 16.86
C MET A 25 9.46 -0.19 17.89
N ALA A 26 9.54 -1.44 17.45
CA ALA A 26 9.81 -2.60 18.33
C ALA A 26 11.30 -2.77 18.70
N GLY A 27 12.18 -1.89 18.20
CA GLY A 27 13.63 -1.97 18.41
C GLY A 27 14.35 -2.95 17.47
N GLU A 28 13.65 -3.55 16.50
CA GLU A 28 14.21 -4.52 15.56
C GLU A 28 14.76 -3.81 14.31
N PHE A 29 15.92 -4.25 13.82
CA PHE A 29 16.44 -3.82 12.52
C PHE A 29 15.78 -4.61 11.40
N THR A 30 14.79 -4.01 10.74
CA THR A 30 14.00 -4.63 9.70
C THR A 30 14.43 -4.15 8.32
N LYS A 31 14.60 -5.08 7.39
CA LYS A 31 14.88 -4.79 5.97
C LYS A 31 13.57 -4.52 5.23
N GLY A 32 13.60 -3.58 4.28
CA GLY A 32 12.48 -3.33 3.37
C GLY A 32 12.25 -4.55 2.47
N THR A 33 11.14 -5.21 2.64
CA THR A 33 10.66 -6.35 1.83
C THR A 33 9.16 -6.23 1.62
N VAL A 34 8.62 -6.95 0.65
CA VAL A 34 7.17 -7.04 0.44
C VAL A 34 6.46 -7.43 1.75
N GLN A 35 6.98 -8.42 2.48
CA GLN A 35 6.40 -8.91 3.72
C GLN A 35 6.41 -7.87 4.84
N SER A 36 7.54 -7.17 5.03
CA SER A 36 7.66 -6.17 6.11
C SER A 36 6.85 -4.90 5.84
N VAL A 37 6.61 -4.57 4.57
CA VAL A 37 5.71 -3.47 4.17
C VAL A 37 4.24 -3.89 4.32
N THR A 38 3.88 -5.13 3.93
CA THR A 38 2.53 -5.67 4.18
C THR A 38 2.22 -5.72 5.69
N ALA A 39 3.22 -6.06 6.52
CA ALA A 39 3.06 -6.03 7.98
C ALA A 39 2.78 -4.61 8.50
N ALA A 40 3.41 -3.57 7.92
CA ALA A 40 3.11 -2.18 8.26
C ALA A 40 1.66 -1.80 7.92
N ALA A 41 1.17 -2.21 6.75
CA ALA A 41 -0.21 -1.99 6.34
C ALA A 41 -1.20 -2.73 7.25
N ALA A 42 -0.90 -3.97 7.64
CA ALA A 42 -1.73 -4.77 8.55
C ALA A 42 -1.84 -4.15 9.94
N ALA A 43 -0.74 -3.57 10.46
CA ALA A 43 -0.75 -2.88 11.75
C ALA A 43 -1.70 -1.67 11.78
N ALA A 44 -1.95 -1.03 10.64
CA ALA A 44 -2.84 0.11 10.54
C ALA A 44 -4.30 -0.27 10.22
N ALA A 45 -4.59 -1.51 9.86
CA ALA A 45 -5.93 -1.92 9.39
C ALA A 45 -7.03 -1.64 10.41
N GLY A 46 -6.76 -1.85 11.71
CA GLY A 46 -7.71 -1.58 12.80
C GLY A 46 -7.88 -0.10 13.15
N LEU A 47 -7.03 0.77 12.63
CA LEU A 47 -7.02 2.21 12.86
C LEU A 47 -7.41 3.02 11.61
N MET A 48 -7.82 2.33 10.54
CA MET A 48 -8.13 2.93 9.26
C MET A 48 -9.34 3.87 9.36
N PRO A 49 -9.19 5.18 9.14
CA PRO A 49 -10.31 6.09 9.09
C PRO A 49 -11.15 5.89 7.82
N ALA A 50 -12.38 6.41 7.83
CA ALA A 50 -13.30 6.26 6.70
C ALA A 50 -12.79 6.87 5.37
N ASP A 51 -11.88 7.83 5.46
CA ASP A 51 -11.25 8.50 4.31
C ASP A 51 -9.87 7.95 3.96
N PHE A 52 -9.43 6.87 4.62
CA PHE A 52 -8.14 6.17 4.42
C PHE A 52 -6.89 7.03 4.65
N ARG A 53 -7.02 8.23 5.18
CA ARG A 53 -5.87 9.12 5.49
C ARG A 53 -5.18 8.68 6.76
N VAL A 54 -4.37 7.64 6.66
CA VAL A 54 -3.57 7.09 7.76
C VAL A 54 -2.12 6.96 7.35
N SER A 55 -1.20 7.29 8.26
CA SER A 55 0.22 7.02 8.06
C SER A 55 0.56 5.64 8.60
N ILE A 56 1.34 4.88 7.82
CA ILE A 56 1.94 3.63 8.26
C ILE A 56 3.45 3.75 8.46
N THR A 57 3.95 4.99 8.47
CA THR A 57 5.34 5.28 8.82
C THR A 57 5.57 4.92 10.28
N ASN A 58 6.59 4.11 10.54
CA ASN A 58 6.95 3.60 11.86
C ASN A 58 5.76 2.98 12.61
N ALA A 59 4.94 2.21 11.88
CA ALA A 59 3.81 1.51 12.46
C ALA A 59 4.28 0.52 13.54
N PRO A 60 3.47 0.29 14.61
CA PRO A 60 3.84 -0.61 15.69
C PRO A 60 3.86 -2.07 15.22
N GLY A 61 4.71 -2.88 15.85
CA GLY A 61 4.76 -4.33 15.61
C GLY A 61 6.15 -4.84 15.26
N LYS A 62 6.31 -6.15 15.44
CA LYS A 62 7.53 -6.86 15.06
C LYS A 62 7.56 -7.08 13.55
N GLY A 63 8.77 -7.06 12.97
CA GLY A 63 8.97 -7.29 11.53
C GLY A 63 8.43 -6.19 10.62
N VAL A 64 7.90 -5.09 11.16
CA VAL A 64 7.38 -3.95 10.41
C VAL A 64 8.51 -3.12 9.84
N TYR A 65 8.45 -2.77 8.54
CA TYR A 65 9.40 -1.83 7.96
C TYR A 65 8.94 -0.39 8.22
N PRO A 66 9.78 0.45 8.88
CA PRO A 66 9.31 1.75 9.37
C PRO A 66 9.12 2.81 8.28
N ILE A 67 9.79 2.67 7.12
CA ILE A 67 9.67 3.62 6.01
C ILE A 67 8.67 3.05 4.99
N SER A 68 7.41 2.99 5.39
CA SER A 68 6.31 2.48 4.57
C SER A 68 5.21 3.52 4.39
N SER A 69 4.56 3.51 3.25
CA SER A 69 3.43 4.40 2.93
C SER A 69 2.43 3.68 2.02
N PHE A 70 1.18 4.13 2.07
CA PHE A 70 0.19 3.80 1.04
C PHE A 70 0.34 4.71 -0.18
N THR A 71 -0.19 4.27 -1.31
CA THR A 71 -0.53 5.10 -2.46
C THR A 71 -2.05 5.21 -2.51
N TRP A 72 -2.59 6.40 -2.75
CA TRP A 72 -4.03 6.64 -2.76
C TRP A 72 -4.51 6.94 -4.18
N LEU A 73 -5.62 6.31 -4.55
CA LEU A 73 -6.39 6.66 -5.73
C LEU A 73 -7.55 7.56 -5.31
N LEU A 74 -7.67 8.72 -5.95
CA LEU A 74 -8.75 9.68 -5.67
C LEU A 74 -9.84 9.52 -6.73
N LEU A 75 -11.05 9.16 -6.30
CA LEU A 75 -12.22 9.00 -7.15
C LEU A 75 -13.32 9.95 -6.70
N TYR A 76 -14.06 10.53 -7.66
CA TYR A 76 -15.26 11.28 -7.34
C TYR A 76 -16.40 10.33 -6.97
N GLU A 77 -17.07 10.58 -5.84
CA GLU A 77 -18.25 9.80 -5.43
C GLU A 77 -19.43 10.01 -6.40
N ASN A 78 -19.56 11.24 -6.93
CA ASN A 78 -20.56 11.62 -7.92
C ASN A 78 -19.88 12.12 -9.20
N PRO A 79 -19.36 11.23 -10.06
CA PRO A 79 -18.67 11.63 -11.28
C PRO A 79 -19.63 12.19 -12.32
N SER A 80 -19.15 13.14 -13.12
CA SER A 80 -19.90 13.70 -14.25
C SER A 80 -19.99 12.71 -15.43
N ASP A 81 -18.91 12.01 -15.73
CA ASP A 81 -18.87 10.93 -16.73
C ASP A 81 -18.99 9.57 -16.02
N LYS A 82 -20.20 9.04 -16.00
CA LYS A 82 -20.51 7.77 -15.34
C LYS A 82 -19.95 6.56 -16.09
N ALA A 83 -19.89 6.62 -17.42
CA ALA A 83 -19.39 5.51 -18.24
C ALA A 83 -17.88 5.32 -18.04
N GLN A 84 -17.11 6.40 -18.11
CA GLN A 84 -15.68 6.38 -17.83
C GLN A 84 -15.42 5.97 -16.38
N SER A 85 -16.15 6.53 -15.43
CA SER A 85 -15.97 6.22 -14.00
C SER A 85 -16.33 4.77 -13.68
N LYS A 86 -17.32 4.19 -14.38
CA LYS A 86 -17.61 2.76 -14.25
C LYS A 86 -16.41 1.90 -14.66
N ALA A 87 -15.79 2.20 -15.79
CA ALA A 87 -14.59 1.46 -16.23
C ALA A 87 -13.43 1.57 -15.20
N VAL A 88 -13.23 2.76 -14.61
CA VAL A 88 -12.25 2.97 -13.54
C VAL A 88 -12.60 2.16 -12.29
N VAL A 89 -13.85 2.19 -11.84
CA VAL A 89 -14.34 1.39 -10.70
C VAL A 89 -14.15 -0.11 -10.94
N ASP A 90 -14.46 -0.60 -12.11
CA ASP A 90 -14.29 -2.02 -12.47
C ASP A 90 -12.81 -2.41 -12.49
N PHE A 91 -11.92 -1.52 -13.01
CA PHE A 91 -10.46 -1.72 -12.94
C PHE A 91 -9.94 -1.74 -11.49
N VAL A 92 -10.39 -0.80 -10.64
CA VAL A 92 -9.97 -0.76 -9.23
C VAL A 92 -10.46 -2.00 -8.48
N LYS A 93 -11.68 -2.48 -8.75
CA LYS A 93 -12.17 -3.76 -8.19
C LYS A 93 -11.26 -4.92 -8.57
N TRP A 94 -10.91 -5.03 -9.85
CA TRP A 94 -9.97 -6.04 -10.31
C TRP A 94 -8.61 -5.89 -9.62
N ALA A 95 -8.08 -4.67 -9.50
CA ALA A 95 -6.80 -4.41 -8.83
C ALA A 95 -6.81 -4.81 -7.35
N LEU A 96 -7.94 -4.62 -6.66
CA LEU A 96 -8.13 -4.99 -5.25
C LEU A 96 -8.37 -6.51 -5.05
N THR A 97 -8.65 -7.25 -6.10
CA THR A 97 -8.92 -8.69 -6.06
C THR A 97 -7.86 -9.47 -6.82
N ASP A 98 -8.10 -9.81 -8.07
CA ASP A 98 -7.19 -10.60 -8.90
C ASP A 98 -5.85 -9.91 -9.16
N GLY A 99 -5.83 -8.59 -9.19
CA GLY A 99 -4.63 -7.79 -9.38
C GLY A 99 -3.61 -7.91 -8.25
N GLN A 100 -4.04 -8.21 -7.03
CA GLN A 100 -3.15 -8.34 -5.87
C GLN A 100 -2.05 -9.40 -6.05
N LYS A 101 -2.31 -10.45 -6.82
CA LYS A 101 -1.33 -11.53 -7.09
C LYS A 101 -0.10 -11.06 -7.86
N TYR A 102 -0.19 -9.95 -8.58
CA TYR A 102 0.93 -9.39 -9.35
C TYR A 102 1.81 -8.43 -8.55
N CYS A 103 1.34 -7.97 -7.37
CA CYS A 103 2.05 -6.94 -6.60
C CYS A 103 3.47 -7.36 -6.24
N ALA A 104 3.64 -8.58 -5.72
CA ALA A 104 4.93 -9.07 -5.25
C ALA A 104 5.98 -9.14 -6.38
N ASP A 105 5.58 -9.61 -7.55
CA ASP A 105 6.47 -9.71 -8.73
C ASP A 105 6.88 -8.32 -9.25
N LEU A 106 6.02 -7.33 -9.04
CA LEU A 106 6.29 -5.93 -9.38
C LEU A 106 7.06 -5.18 -8.27
N GLY A 107 7.37 -5.84 -7.14
CA GLY A 107 8.10 -5.25 -6.01
C GLY A 107 7.22 -4.39 -5.08
N TYR A 108 5.90 -4.50 -5.20
CA TYR A 108 4.94 -3.83 -4.31
C TYR A 108 4.33 -4.80 -3.30
N ALA A 109 3.95 -4.29 -2.14
CA ALA A 109 3.30 -5.07 -1.12
C ALA A 109 1.79 -5.20 -1.42
N PRO A 110 1.23 -6.43 -1.48
CA PRO A 110 -0.21 -6.59 -1.58
C PRO A 110 -0.89 -6.06 -0.30
N LEU A 111 -2.10 -5.54 -0.47
CA LEU A 111 -2.90 -5.06 0.65
C LEU A 111 -3.37 -6.23 1.53
N PRO A 112 -3.36 -6.07 2.87
CA PRO A 112 -4.00 -7.04 3.76
C PRO A 112 -5.50 -7.17 3.46
N GLU A 113 -6.05 -8.38 3.61
CA GLU A 113 -7.46 -8.65 3.31
C GLU A 113 -8.43 -7.72 4.07
N ALA A 114 -8.09 -7.36 5.32
CA ALA A 114 -8.89 -6.42 6.11
C ALA A 114 -8.96 -5.03 5.45
N VAL A 115 -7.86 -4.55 4.87
CA VAL A 115 -7.82 -3.27 4.15
C VAL A 115 -8.60 -3.38 2.84
N VAL A 116 -8.41 -4.45 2.07
CA VAL A 116 -9.16 -4.69 0.83
C VAL A 116 -10.68 -4.66 1.06
N LYS A 117 -11.18 -5.26 2.15
CA LYS A 117 -12.60 -5.22 2.50
C LYS A 117 -13.12 -3.81 2.74
N LEU A 118 -12.33 -2.98 3.42
CA LEU A 118 -12.68 -1.56 3.67
C LEU A 118 -12.69 -0.77 2.35
N GLU A 119 -11.69 -0.95 1.52
CA GLU A 119 -11.57 -0.32 0.20
C GLU A 119 -12.74 -0.69 -0.72
N MET A 120 -13.14 -1.96 -0.78
CA MET A 120 -14.28 -2.42 -1.56
C MET A 120 -15.59 -1.79 -1.08
N ALA A 121 -15.77 -1.65 0.24
CA ALA A 121 -16.94 -0.97 0.80
C ALA A 121 -16.96 0.54 0.46
N GLN A 122 -15.79 1.18 0.43
CA GLN A 122 -15.68 2.59 0.03
C GLN A 122 -15.92 2.76 -1.47
N LEU A 123 -15.36 1.88 -2.29
CA LEU A 123 -15.53 1.91 -3.74
C LEU A 123 -17.01 1.76 -4.18
N ALA A 124 -17.79 1.02 -3.39
CA ALA A 124 -19.23 0.84 -3.64
C ALA A 124 -20.06 2.15 -3.50
N LYS A 125 -19.49 3.20 -2.89
CA LYS A 125 -20.16 4.51 -2.77
C LYS A 125 -20.07 5.35 -4.05
N VAL A 126 -19.20 5.00 -4.99
CA VAL A 126 -19.06 5.71 -6.26
C VAL A 126 -20.29 5.45 -7.14
N LYS A 127 -21.04 6.51 -7.43
CA LYS A 127 -22.33 6.44 -8.16
C LYS A 127 -22.09 6.40 -9.68
N VAL A 128 -21.91 5.22 -10.21
CA VAL A 128 -21.65 4.97 -11.65
C VAL A 128 -22.88 4.47 -12.43
N SER A 129 -24.02 4.39 -11.77
CA SER A 129 -25.32 4.09 -12.38
C SER A 129 -26.17 5.35 -12.52
#